data_0fdbc9bd5982a043cffdc97b83db85d7
#
_entry.id   0fdbc9bd5982a043cffdc97b83db85d7
#
_cell.length_a   1.000
_cell.length_b   1.000
_cell.length_c   1.000
_cell.angle_alpha   90.00
_cell.angle_beta   90.00
_cell.angle_gamma   90.00
#
_symmetry.space_group_name_H-M   'P 1'
#
loop_
_entity.id
_entity.type
_entity.pdbx_description
1 polymer ?
#
loop_
_entity_poly.entity_id
_entity_poly.type
_entity_poly.pdbx_seq_one_letter_code
_entity_poly.pdbx_strand_id
1 'polypeptide(L)'
;MTTPAPFVPAGQLARSARSDEVVARHKKYLWPSVTNYFQHPLVADRGEMQYIWDLDGNKYLDFFGGILTVSVGHCNPKVSGKVAAQVNRLQHTSTLYPNEHIVALAEKVAQITPGNLKQSFFTNSGTEANEAAILLARMATGSFDVVALRHAYSGGSALAKAVTAHASYRKGGVISVGIAHAVNAYCYRCPLHLTYPDCGVACANDVENLIQTGTSGNIAAFIAEPIQGVGGFITPPKEYFKIVFKIVKQYGALFISDEVQTGWGRTGKKWFGIEQWEVVPDMITSAKGMANGVPIGLTVTTPEIAGSFQGANIATFGGKPVTSGAAKATIELIEEEHLLENAHVVGNYFRGKLEELQQKHALIGDVRGMGLMQALELVKDRKTKEPAPEATTQVMERARQNGLLIGKGGLYGNTLRLAPMLNTSKADVDVAIKLLDKSFSEVRN
;
A
#
# COMPACT_ATOMS: atom_id res chain seq x y z
N MET A 1 -1.23 -15.31 -29.12
CA MET A 1 -1.84 -14.43 -28.10
C MET A 1 -3.09 -13.83 -28.72
N THR A 2 -4.26 -14.30 -28.31
CA THR A 2 -5.54 -13.73 -28.76
C THR A 2 -5.71 -12.39 -28.06
N THR A 3 -5.85 -11.31 -28.83
CA THR A 3 -6.20 -9.98 -28.30
C THR A 3 -7.46 -10.13 -27.43
N PRO A 4 -7.44 -9.69 -26.16
CA PRO A 4 -8.64 -9.73 -25.34
C PRO A 4 -9.75 -8.92 -26.00
N ALA A 5 -10.98 -9.46 -25.98
CA ALA A 5 -12.14 -8.75 -26.50
C ALA A 5 -12.27 -7.38 -25.83
N PRO A 6 -12.67 -6.34 -26.57
CA PRO A 6 -12.78 -4.99 -26.01
C PRO A 6 -13.71 -4.98 -24.80
N PHE A 7 -13.31 -4.22 -23.77
CA PHE A 7 -14.16 -3.99 -22.60
C PHE A 7 -15.44 -3.25 -23.04
N VAL A 8 -16.58 -3.89 -22.87
CA VAL A 8 -17.89 -3.25 -23.04
C VAL A 8 -18.41 -2.97 -21.63
N PRO A 9 -18.62 -1.69 -21.24
CA PRO A 9 -19.27 -1.38 -19.97
C PRO A 9 -20.65 -2.04 -19.96
N ALA A 10 -20.95 -2.78 -18.88
CA ALA A 10 -22.27 -3.35 -18.71
C ALA A 10 -23.31 -2.21 -18.67
N GLY A 11 -24.45 -2.43 -19.29
CA GLY A 11 -25.68 -1.71 -18.98
C GLY A 11 -26.00 -1.82 -17.49
N GLN A 12 -27.23 -1.64 -17.10
CA GLN A 12 -27.62 -1.82 -15.69
C GLN A 12 -27.09 -3.17 -15.15
N LEU A 13 -26.25 -3.11 -14.07
CA LEU A 13 -25.60 -4.30 -13.51
C LEU A 13 -26.65 -5.34 -13.11
N ALA A 14 -26.43 -6.58 -13.50
CA ALA A 14 -27.26 -7.70 -13.05
C ALA A 14 -27.12 -7.90 -11.53
N ARG A 15 -28.19 -8.35 -10.88
CA ARG A 15 -28.22 -8.69 -9.45
C ARG A 15 -29.16 -9.88 -9.22
N SER A 16 -28.65 -10.96 -8.68
CA SER A 16 -29.41 -12.18 -8.40
C SER A 16 -29.79 -12.33 -6.93
N ALA A 17 -30.84 -13.11 -6.65
CA ALA A 17 -31.18 -13.50 -5.29
C ALA A 17 -30.04 -14.24 -4.58
N ARG A 18 -29.18 -14.97 -5.31
CA ARG A 18 -28.01 -15.65 -4.79
C ARG A 18 -26.97 -14.65 -4.24
N SER A 19 -26.74 -13.55 -4.94
CA SER A 19 -25.85 -12.49 -4.46
C SER A 19 -26.40 -11.82 -3.20
N ASP A 20 -27.72 -11.60 -3.12
CA ASP A 20 -28.37 -11.04 -1.93
C ASP A 20 -28.28 -11.97 -0.74
N GLU A 21 -28.43 -13.28 -0.94
CA GLU A 21 -28.24 -14.30 0.09
C GLU A 21 -26.80 -14.28 0.63
N VAL A 22 -25.78 -14.23 -0.23
CA VAL A 22 -24.36 -14.15 0.18
C VAL A 22 -24.12 -12.92 1.03
N VAL A 23 -24.65 -11.75 0.64
CA VAL A 23 -24.52 -10.50 1.41
C VAL A 23 -25.25 -10.59 2.75
N ALA A 24 -26.42 -11.22 2.82
CA ALA A 24 -27.14 -11.44 4.07
C ALA A 24 -26.35 -12.35 5.03
N ARG A 25 -25.78 -13.43 4.49
CA ARG A 25 -24.92 -14.36 5.25
C ARG A 25 -23.62 -13.68 5.72
N HIS A 26 -22.99 -12.84 4.88
CA HIS A 26 -21.83 -12.04 5.26
C HIS A 26 -22.15 -11.19 6.51
N LYS A 27 -23.27 -10.47 6.52
CA LYS A 27 -23.72 -9.65 7.66
C LYS A 27 -24.03 -10.49 8.91
N LYS A 28 -24.50 -11.72 8.73
CA LYS A 28 -24.87 -12.62 9.84
C LYS A 28 -23.67 -13.25 10.52
N TYR A 29 -22.64 -13.64 9.77
CA TYR A 29 -21.56 -14.48 10.25
C TYR A 29 -20.19 -13.78 10.40
N LEU A 30 -19.99 -12.63 9.77
CA LEU A 30 -18.78 -11.84 9.94
C LEU A 30 -19.03 -10.66 10.88
N TRP A 31 -17.96 -10.19 11.52
CA TRP A 31 -18.06 -9.03 12.39
C TRP A 31 -18.60 -7.82 11.63
N PRO A 32 -19.47 -6.98 12.25
CA PRO A 32 -19.99 -5.76 11.60
C PRO A 32 -18.90 -4.78 11.15
N SER A 33 -17.70 -4.87 11.74
CA SER A 33 -16.53 -4.07 11.36
C SER A 33 -15.85 -4.54 10.06
N VAL A 34 -16.19 -5.70 9.52
CA VAL A 34 -15.79 -6.14 8.19
C VAL A 34 -16.66 -5.42 7.16
N THR A 35 -16.24 -4.20 6.83
CA THR A 35 -17.05 -3.28 6.01
C THR A 35 -16.89 -3.52 4.52
N ASN A 36 -17.95 -3.30 3.78
CA ASN A 36 -17.95 -3.22 2.31
C ASN A 36 -17.87 -1.76 1.86
N TYR A 37 -17.23 -1.49 0.72
CA TYR A 37 -17.13 -0.14 0.19
C TYR A 37 -18.43 0.38 -0.41
N PHE A 38 -19.27 -0.53 -0.92
CA PHE A 38 -20.42 -0.19 -1.73
C PHE A 38 -21.73 -0.42 -0.97
N GLN A 39 -22.72 0.42 -1.26
CA GLN A 39 -24.06 0.29 -0.70
C GLN A 39 -24.71 -1.05 -1.11
N HIS A 40 -24.50 -1.44 -2.37
CA HIS A 40 -24.84 -2.75 -2.88
C HIS A 40 -23.54 -3.50 -3.23
N PRO A 41 -22.97 -4.26 -2.29
CA PRO A 41 -21.69 -4.92 -2.50
C PRO A 41 -21.73 -5.89 -3.67
N LEU A 42 -20.71 -5.86 -4.52
CA LEU A 42 -20.50 -6.96 -5.48
C LEU A 42 -20.06 -8.20 -4.72
N VAL A 43 -20.49 -9.36 -5.18
CA VAL A 43 -20.06 -10.66 -4.66
C VAL A 43 -19.03 -11.22 -5.63
N ALA A 44 -17.74 -11.02 -5.34
CA ALA A 44 -16.66 -11.45 -6.23
C ALA A 44 -16.69 -12.97 -6.41
N ASP A 45 -16.55 -13.44 -7.64
CA ASP A 45 -16.56 -14.84 -8.05
C ASP A 45 -15.21 -15.28 -8.63
N ARG A 46 -14.72 -14.59 -9.67
CA ARG A 46 -13.47 -14.92 -10.34
C ARG A 46 -12.69 -13.68 -10.76
N GLY A 47 -11.39 -13.87 -10.96
CA GLY A 47 -10.50 -12.81 -11.45
C GLY A 47 -9.59 -13.33 -12.56
N GLU A 48 -9.25 -12.45 -13.51
CA GLU A 48 -8.30 -12.74 -14.58
C GLU A 48 -7.59 -11.44 -14.98
N MET A 49 -6.29 -11.41 -14.84
CA MET A 49 -5.43 -10.27 -15.12
C MET A 49 -5.97 -8.96 -14.49
N GLN A 50 -6.39 -7.97 -15.27
CA GLN A 50 -6.90 -6.68 -14.79
C GLN A 50 -8.38 -6.70 -14.39
N TYR A 51 -9.05 -7.84 -14.46
CA TYR A 51 -10.50 -7.91 -14.32
C TYR A 51 -10.96 -8.81 -13.19
N ILE A 52 -12.06 -8.40 -12.56
CA ILE A 52 -12.86 -9.22 -11.64
C ILE A 52 -14.26 -9.38 -12.22
N TRP A 53 -14.85 -10.55 -12.02
CA TRP A 53 -16.26 -10.80 -12.27
C TRP A 53 -16.96 -11.10 -10.95
N ASP A 54 -18.16 -10.58 -10.81
CA ASP A 54 -19.01 -10.96 -9.70
C ASP A 54 -19.84 -12.22 -10.02
N LEU A 55 -20.56 -12.70 -9.00
CA LEU A 55 -21.38 -13.91 -9.08
C LEU A 55 -22.55 -13.77 -10.08
N ASP A 56 -22.90 -12.53 -10.44
CA ASP A 56 -23.96 -12.19 -11.38
C ASP A 56 -23.44 -12.02 -12.82
N GLY A 57 -22.14 -12.26 -13.04
CA GLY A 57 -21.47 -12.20 -14.34
C GLY A 57 -21.05 -10.79 -14.79
N ASN A 58 -21.23 -9.77 -13.95
CA ASN A 58 -20.75 -8.43 -14.27
C ASN A 58 -19.24 -8.39 -14.24
N LYS A 59 -18.63 -7.73 -15.24
CA LYS A 59 -17.17 -7.57 -15.39
C LYS A 59 -16.73 -6.19 -14.94
N TYR A 60 -15.67 -6.16 -14.14
CA TYR A 60 -15.08 -4.93 -13.61
C TYR A 60 -13.61 -4.83 -13.97
N LEU A 61 -13.17 -3.66 -14.43
CA LEU A 61 -11.76 -3.30 -14.50
C LEU A 61 -11.28 -2.90 -13.11
N ASP A 62 -10.30 -3.62 -12.55
CA ASP A 62 -9.83 -3.41 -11.18
C ASP A 62 -8.63 -2.46 -11.13
N PHE A 63 -8.87 -1.22 -10.70
CA PHE A 63 -7.86 -0.19 -10.45
C PHE A 63 -7.56 -0.01 -8.96
N PHE A 64 -7.73 -1.09 -8.15
CA PHE A 64 -7.37 -1.07 -6.75
C PHE A 64 -6.56 -2.31 -6.31
N GLY A 65 -6.60 -3.40 -7.08
CA GLY A 65 -5.79 -4.59 -6.91
C GLY A 65 -5.91 -5.24 -5.53
N GLY A 66 -7.13 -5.29 -4.94
CA GLY A 66 -7.31 -5.83 -3.59
C GLY A 66 -6.48 -5.09 -2.52
N ILE A 67 -6.46 -3.76 -2.58
CA ILE A 67 -5.62 -2.85 -1.76
C ILE A 67 -4.12 -3.00 -2.10
N LEU A 68 -3.75 -2.78 -3.37
CA LEU A 68 -2.37 -2.84 -3.87
C LEU A 68 -1.69 -4.20 -3.65
N THR A 69 -2.46 -5.27 -3.58
CA THR A 69 -1.99 -6.61 -3.25
C THR A 69 -1.74 -7.46 -4.50
N VAL A 70 -2.60 -7.33 -5.52
CA VAL A 70 -2.42 -8.00 -6.80
C VAL A 70 -1.53 -7.13 -7.68
N SER A 71 -0.26 -7.55 -7.84
CA SER A 71 0.74 -6.76 -8.57
C SER A 71 0.84 -7.11 -10.05
N VAL A 72 0.69 -8.39 -10.41
CA VAL A 72 0.96 -8.89 -11.77
C VAL A 72 -0.29 -9.48 -12.46
N GLY A 73 -1.46 -9.16 -11.94
CA GLY A 73 -2.76 -9.61 -12.46
C GLY A 73 -3.41 -10.70 -11.62
N HIS A 74 -4.75 -10.64 -11.56
CA HIS A 74 -5.54 -11.69 -10.90
C HIS A 74 -5.31 -13.03 -11.57
N CYS A 75 -5.12 -14.07 -10.76
CA CYS A 75 -4.91 -15.44 -11.21
C CYS A 75 -3.84 -15.58 -12.32
N ASN A 76 -2.78 -14.74 -12.25
CA ASN A 76 -1.69 -14.81 -13.22
C ASN A 76 -1.16 -16.24 -13.33
N PRO A 77 -1.17 -16.86 -14.52
CA PRO A 77 -0.90 -18.30 -14.67
C PRO A 77 0.51 -18.71 -14.24
N LYS A 78 1.51 -17.82 -14.35
CA LYS A 78 2.87 -18.12 -13.88
C LYS A 78 2.91 -18.23 -12.34
N VAL A 79 2.26 -17.30 -11.63
CA VAL A 79 2.22 -17.31 -10.16
C VAL A 79 1.30 -18.43 -9.64
N SER A 80 0.06 -18.52 -10.14
CA SER A 80 -0.90 -19.54 -9.71
C SER A 80 -0.45 -20.96 -10.04
N GLY A 81 0.23 -21.16 -11.17
CA GLY A 81 0.82 -22.45 -11.53
C GLY A 81 1.92 -22.88 -10.54
N LYS A 82 2.80 -21.96 -10.11
CA LYS A 82 3.83 -22.25 -9.08
C LYS A 82 3.19 -22.56 -7.73
N VAL A 83 2.15 -21.82 -7.33
CA VAL A 83 1.39 -22.07 -6.09
C VAL A 83 0.77 -23.47 -6.12
N ALA A 84 0.04 -23.81 -7.20
CA ALA A 84 -0.62 -25.09 -7.34
C ALA A 84 0.38 -26.27 -7.31
N ALA A 85 1.49 -26.17 -8.03
CA ALA A 85 2.54 -27.19 -8.01
C ALA A 85 3.13 -27.37 -6.60
N GLN A 86 3.37 -26.27 -5.87
CA GLN A 86 3.96 -26.33 -4.54
C GLN A 86 2.99 -26.83 -3.47
N VAL A 87 1.71 -26.52 -3.57
CA VAL A 87 0.66 -27.06 -2.68
C VAL A 87 0.63 -28.60 -2.75
N ASN A 88 0.79 -29.17 -3.95
CA ASN A 88 0.81 -30.62 -4.14
C ASN A 88 2.13 -31.29 -3.73
N ARG A 89 3.21 -30.53 -3.52
CA ARG A 89 4.54 -31.08 -3.14
C ARG A 89 4.79 -30.96 -1.63
N LEU A 90 4.69 -29.75 -1.08
CA LEU A 90 4.92 -29.45 0.33
C LEU A 90 4.35 -28.10 0.69
N GLN A 91 3.34 -28.06 1.55
CA GLN A 91 2.64 -26.80 1.90
C GLN A 91 3.30 -26.03 3.02
N HIS A 92 3.82 -26.74 4.04
CA HIS A 92 4.21 -26.13 5.31
C HIS A 92 5.36 -26.88 5.99
N THR A 93 6.31 -26.12 6.56
CA THR A 93 7.42 -26.65 7.36
C THR A 93 7.71 -25.84 8.61
N SER A 94 7.12 -24.63 8.80
CA SER A 94 7.59 -23.62 9.74
C SER A 94 9.02 -23.13 9.41
N THR A 95 9.53 -22.16 10.15
CA THR A 95 10.94 -21.75 10.11
C THR A 95 11.89 -22.74 10.77
N LEU A 96 11.35 -23.82 11.36
CA LEU A 96 12.14 -24.86 12.02
C LEU A 96 12.98 -25.72 11.04
N TYR A 97 12.51 -25.84 9.80
CA TYR A 97 13.18 -26.64 8.77
C TYR A 97 13.55 -25.75 7.58
N PRO A 98 14.84 -25.67 7.21
CA PRO A 98 15.24 -24.97 5.99
C PRO A 98 14.53 -25.57 4.77
N ASN A 99 14.14 -24.72 3.82
CA ASN A 99 13.62 -25.14 2.53
C ASN A 99 14.17 -24.24 1.41
N GLU A 100 14.31 -24.80 0.20
CA GLU A 100 14.89 -24.10 -0.94
C GLU A 100 14.13 -22.81 -1.30
N HIS A 101 12.81 -22.78 -1.12
CA HIS A 101 11.98 -21.64 -1.52
C HIS A 101 12.22 -20.41 -0.65
N ILE A 102 12.35 -20.59 0.68
CA ILE A 102 12.62 -19.47 1.58
C ILE A 102 14.03 -18.90 1.35
N VAL A 103 15.02 -19.80 1.12
CA VAL A 103 16.40 -19.37 0.85
C VAL A 103 16.48 -18.62 -0.48
N ALA A 104 15.94 -19.20 -1.55
CA ALA A 104 15.92 -18.58 -2.88
C ALA A 104 15.15 -17.23 -2.90
N LEU A 105 14.09 -17.10 -2.10
CA LEU A 105 13.39 -15.81 -1.93
C LEU A 105 14.26 -14.82 -1.18
N ALA A 106 14.92 -15.22 -0.08
CA ALA A 106 15.80 -14.34 0.69
C ALA A 106 16.99 -13.85 -0.14
N GLU A 107 17.61 -14.72 -0.94
CA GLU A 107 18.66 -14.37 -1.91
C GLU A 107 18.15 -13.34 -2.93
N LYS A 108 16.95 -13.57 -3.48
CA LYS A 108 16.34 -12.65 -4.44
C LYS A 108 16.05 -11.28 -3.82
N VAL A 109 15.50 -11.24 -2.62
CA VAL A 109 15.29 -10.00 -1.86
C VAL A 109 16.61 -9.28 -1.64
N ALA A 110 17.66 -9.99 -1.22
CA ALA A 110 18.99 -9.41 -0.99
C ALA A 110 19.65 -8.83 -2.26
N GLN A 111 19.27 -9.31 -3.45
CA GLN A 111 19.75 -8.78 -4.73
C GLN A 111 19.11 -7.45 -5.11
N ILE A 112 17.82 -7.26 -4.78
CA ILE A 112 17.02 -6.11 -5.24
C ILE A 112 16.85 -5.02 -4.18
N THR A 113 17.16 -5.28 -2.92
CA THR A 113 17.11 -4.27 -1.85
C THR A 113 18.31 -3.33 -1.90
N PRO A 114 18.12 -2.02 -1.60
CA PRO A 114 19.20 -1.05 -1.62
C PRO A 114 20.23 -1.29 -0.51
N GLY A 115 21.47 -0.89 -0.75
CA GLY A 115 22.56 -0.95 0.24
C GLY A 115 22.90 -2.35 0.70
N ASN A 116 23.09 -2.53 2.02
CA ASN A 116 23.50 -3.80 2.63
C ASN A 116 22.32 -4.52 3.34
N LEU A 117 21.10 -4.39 2.85
CA LEU A 117 19.93 -5.09 3.40
C LEU A 117 19.91 -6.54 2.88
N LYS A 118 20.50 -7.46 3.63
CA LYS A 118 20.81 -8.84 3.18
C LYS A 118 20.13 -9.93 4.00
N GLN A 119 19.59 -9.61 5.18
CA GLN A 119 18.98 -10.62 6.04
C GLN A 119 17.49 -10.39 6.20
N SER A 120 16.71 -11.40 5.83
CA SER A 120 15.26 -11.37 5.78
C SER A 120 14.63 -12.20 6.90
N PHE A 121 13.59 -11.67 7.52
CA PHE A 121 12.67 -12.41 8.36
C PHE A 121 11.27 -12.38 7.72
N PHE A 122 10.71 -13.55 7.43
CA PHE A 122 9.41 -13.67 6.78
C PHE A 122 8.31 -13.94 7.78
N THR A 123 7.20 -13.23 7.62
CA THR A 123 5.97 -13.32 8.41
C THR A 123 4.76 -13.51 7.47
N ASN A 124 3.53 -13.21 7.92
CA ASN A 124 2.32 -13.43 7.13
C ASN A 124 1.60 -12.14 6.72
N SER A 125 2.01 -11.02 7.28
CA SER A 125 1.36 -9.72 7.06
C SER A 125 2.32 -8.55 7.26
N GLY A 126 1.94 -7.38 6.72
CA GLY A 126 2.65 -6.13 7.01
C GLY A 126 2.57 -5.73 8.49
N THR A 127 1.50 -6.11 9.20
CA THR A 127 1.38 -5.92 10.65
C THR A 127 2.51 -6.62 11.40
N GLU A 128 2.70 -7.91 11.14
CA GLU A 128 3.76 -8.71 11.77
C GLU A 128 5.15 -8.23 11.35
N ALA A 129 5.32 -7.82 10.10
CA ALA A 129 6.59 -7.29 9.60
C ALA A 129 6.97 -5.98 10.32
N ASN A 130 6.01 -5.04 10.50
CA ASN A 130 6.25 -3.80 11.22
C ASN A 130 6.55 -4.04 12.71
N GLU A 131 5.87 -4.97 13.35
CA GLU A 131 6.15 -5.33 14.75
C GLU A 131 7.53 -5.96 14.91
N ALA A 132 7.92 -6.86 14.00
CA ALA A 132 9.26 -7.46 13.99
C ALA A 132 10.36 -6.40 13.81
N ALA A 133 10.16 -5.45 12.90
CA ALA A 133 11.11 -4.36 12.67
C ALA A 133 11.27 -3.45 13.91
N ILE A 134 10.16 -3.07 14.55
CA ILE A 134 10.18 -2.21 15.75
C ILE A 134 10.85 -2.96 16.92
N LEU A 135 10.52 -4.23 17.12
CA LEU A 135 11.17 -5.05 18.16
C LEU A 135 12.68 -5.14 17.93
N LEU A 136 13.10 -5.45 16.71
CA LEU A 136 14.51 -5.52 16.34
C LEU A 136 15.22 -4.17 16.53
N ALA A 137 14.57 -3.05 16.15
CA ALA A 137 15.12 -1.73 16.35
C ALA A 137 15.36 -1.41 17.84
N ARG A 138 14.41 -1.76 18.70
CA ARG A 138 14.56 -1.60 20.16
C ARG A 138 15.71 -2.42 20.72
N MET A 139 15.91 -3.65 20.25
CA MET A 139 17.02 -4.51 20.67
C MET A 139 18.36 -3.98 20.16
N ALA A 140 18.42 -3.52 18.91
CA ALA A 140 19.66 -3.05 18.30
C ALA A 140 20.15 -1.72 18.90
N THR A 141 19.23 -0.83 19.29
CA THR A 141 19.57 0.50 19.81
C THR A 141 19.59 0.57 21.34
N GLY A 142 18.97 -0.37 22.03
CA GLY A 142 18.72 -0.29 23.47
C GLY A 142 17.71 0.79 23.87
N SER A 143 17.05 1.44 22.90
CA SER A 143 16.06 2.50 23.09
C SER A 143 14.65 1.96 22.93
N PHE A 144 13.64 2.69 23.45
CA PHE A 144 12.26 2.20 23.46
C PHE A 144 11.35 3.01 22.55
N ASP A 145 11.52 4.33 22.46
CA ASP A 145 10.62 5.23 21.77
C ASP A 145 10.71 5.09 20.24
N VAL A 146 9.58 5.22 19.58
CA VAL A 146 9.48 5.17 18.11
C VAL A 146 8.71 6.39 17.63
N VAL A 147 9.23 7.04 16.62
CA VAL A 147 8.55 8.13 15.92
C VAL A 147 7.89 7.59 14.65
N ALA A 148 6.60 7.88 14.46
CA ALA A 148 5.83 7.58 13.26
C ALA A 148 5.23 8.86 12.67
N LEU A 149 4.57 8.77 11.51
CA LEU A 149 3.93 9.93 10.90
C LEU A 149 2.43 10.01 11.25
N ARG A 150 1.89 11.23 11.37
CA ARG A 150 0.44 11.46 11.32
C ARG A 150 -0.12 10.91 10.02
N HIS A 151 -1.38 10.43 10.01
CA HIS A 151 -2.08 9.76 8.91
C HIS A 151 -1.52 8.37 8.52
N ALA A 152 -0.50 7.86 9.21
CA ALA A 152 0.05 6.53 8.95
C ALA A 152 -0.92 5.39 9.26
N TYR A 153 -0.74 4.28 8.57
CA TYR A 153 -1.40 3.01 8.85
C TYR A 153 -0.39 1.86 8.83
N SER A 154 -0.14 1.26 9.98
CA SER A 154 0.93 0.24 10.12
C SER A 154 0.40 -1.16 10.48
N GLY A 155 -0.92 -1.33 10.66
CA GLY A 155 -1.51 -2.65 10.88
C GLY A 155 -2.60 -2.73 11.94
N GLY A 156 -2.99 -3.96 12.30
CA GLY A 156 -4.17 -4.25 13.11
C GLY A 156 -3.89 -4.76 14.54
N SER A 157 -2.65 -5.11 14.90
CA SER A 157 -2.24 -5.55 16.25
C SER A 157 -2.12 -4.37 17.21
N ALA A 158 -1.88 -4.61 18.48
CA ALA A 158 -1.79 -3.56 19.50
C ALA A 158 -0.69 -2.54 19.21
N LEU A 159 0.55 -3.01 18.91
CA LEU A 159 1.67 -2.12 18.61
C LEU A 159 1.48 -1.43 17.26
N ALA A 160 1.10 -2.15 16.22
CA ALA A 160 0.86 -1.56 14.90
C ALA A 160 -0.27 -0.50 14.91
N LYS A 161 -1.32 -0.68 15.75
CA LYS A 161 -2.34 0.35 16.01
C LYS A 161 -1.79 1.54 16.77
N ALA A 162 -0.83 1.34 17.68
CA ALA A 162 -0.17 2.45 18.36
C ALA A 162 0.64 3.32 17.38
N VAL A 163 1.33 2.71 16.43
CA VAL A 163 2.06 3.37 15.33
C VAL A 163 1.10 4.03 14.32
N THR A 164 -0.05 3.42 14.06
CA THR A 164 -1.10 3.98 13.20
C THR A 164 -1.62 5.31 13.77
N ALA A 165 -1.66 6.36 12.95
CA ALA A 165 -2.15 7.70 13.34
C ALA A 165 -3.39 8.13 12.55
N HIS A 166 -4.32 7.22 12.35
CA HIS A 166 -5.57 7.43 11.64
C HIS A 166 -6.75 7.00 12.54
N ALA A 167 -7.53 7.96 13.04
CA ALA A 167 -8.53 7.77 14.10
C ALA A 167 -9.55 6.65 13.82
N SER A 168 -9.95 6.47 12.55
CA SER A 168 -10.91 5.42 12.17
C SER A 168 -10.39 3.99 12.41
N TYR A 169 -9.06 3.81 12.43
CA TYR A 169 -8.40 2.51 12.65
C TYR A 169 -7.88 2.31 14.09
N ARG A 170 -7.95 3.35 14.95
CA ARG A 170 -7.48 3.31 16.35
C ARG A 170 -8.60 3.10 17.38
N LYS A 171 -9.69 2.48 16.96
CA LYS A 171 -10.80 2.19 17.88
C LYS A 171 -10.40 1.11 18.92
N GLY A 172 -10.98 1.19 20.11
CA GLY A 172 -10.80 0.17 21.16
C GLY A 172 -9.68 0.47 22.18
N GLY A 173 -9.30 1.75 22.38
CA GLY A 173 -8.40 2.12 23.49
C GLY A 173 -6.95 1.68 23.24
N VAL A 174 -6.32 2.23 22.22
CA VAL A 174 -4.92 1.90 21.86
C VAL A 174 -3.95 2.46 22.89
N ILE A 175 -3.12 1.60 23.49
CA ILE A 175 -2.00 2.00 24.34
C ILE A 175 -0.82 2.41 23.43
N SER A 176 -0.41 3.67 23.51
CA SER A 176 0.63 4.25 22.64
C SER A 176 1.91 4.62 23.43
N VAL A 177 2.24 3.87 24.46
CA VAL A 177 3.46 4.12 25.26
C VAL A 177 4.69 3.97 24.37
N GLY A 178 5.55 5.01 24.37
CA GLY A 178 6.76 5.06 23.57
C GLY A 178 6.51 5.25 22.06
N ILE A 179 5.36 5.78 21.66
CA ILE A 179 5.06 6.12 20.26
C ILE A 179 4.70 7.60 20.15
N ALA A 180 5.48 8.35 19.41
CA ALA A 180 5.22 9.75 19.07
C ALA A 180 4.90 9.90 17.57
N HIS A 181 4.04 10.87 17.20
CA HIS A 181 3.61 11.07 15.82
C HIS A 181 4.04 12.44 15.29
N ALA A 182 5.04 12.43 14.42
CA ALA A 182 5.52 13.61 13.73
C ALA A 182 4.51 14.14 12.70
N VAL A 183 4.60 15.42 12.41
CA VAL A 183 3.85 16.07 11.33
C VAL A 183 4.25 15.42 9.99
N ASN A 184 3.26 15.03 9.21
CA ASN A 184 3.50 14.45 7.88
C ASN A 184 3.60 15.54 6.80
N ALA A 185 4.30 15.23 5.72
CA ALA A 185 4.51 16.14 4.60
C ALA A 185 3.29 16.16 3.64
N TYR A 186 2.17 16.68 4.13
CA TYR A 186 0.94 16.79 3.35
C TYR A 186 0.79 18.21 2.75
N CYS A 187 1.55 18.50 1.70
CA CYS A 187 1.65 19.86 1.13
C CYS A 187 0.30 20.43 0.69
N TYR A 188 -0.59 19.62 0.10
CA TYR A 188 -1.92 20.10 -0.29
C TYR A 188 -2.75 20.58 0.91
N ARG A 189 -2.63 19.94 2.09
CA ARG A 189 -3.24 20.34 3.37
C ARG A 189 -2.17 20.46 4.44
N CYS A 190 -1.24 21.40 4.24
CA CYS A 190 -0.10 21.55 5.13
C CYS A 190 -0.55 21.78 6.58
N PRO A 191 -0.20 20.88 7.53
CA PRO A 191 -0.63 21.04 8.92
C PRO A 191 0.05 22.21 9.64
N LEU A 192 1.13 22.76 9.06
CA LEU A 192 1.83 23.95 9.54
C LEU A 192 1.34 25.24 8.85
N HIS A 193 0.34 25.15 7.95
CA HIS A 193 -0.19 26.28 7.17
C HIS A 193 0.87 27.02 6.33
N LEU A 194 1.91 26.29 5.89
CA LEU A 194 2.98 26.80 5.05
C LEU A 194 2.82 26.33 3.60
N THR A 195 3.53 27.00 2.68
CA THR A 195 3.52 26.66 1.25
C THR A 195 4.88 26.12 0.82
N TYR A 196 4.91 24.98 0.15
CA TYR A 196 6.11 24.44 -0.47
C TYR A 196 6.34 25.13 -1.83
N PRO A 197 7.61 25.46 -2.22
CA PRO A 197 8.87 25.11 -1.52
C PRO A 197 9.32 26.11 -0.44
N ASP A 198 8.69 27.28 -0.30
CA ASP A 198 9.14 28.38 0.57
C ASP A 198 9.19 28.02 2.06
N CYS A 199 8.44 26.98 2.46
CA CYS A 199 8.46 26.47 3.83
C CYS A 199 9.78 25.79 4.25
N GLY A 200 10.76 25.59 3.33
CA GLY A 200 12.00 24.89 3.63
C GLY A 200 11.80 23.47 4.20
N VAL A 201 10.67 22.82 3.86
CA VAL A 201 10.28 21.51 4.38
C VAL A 201 10.24 21.48 5.92
N ALA A 202 9.66 22.50 6.54
CA ALA A 202 9.59 22.69 8.00
C ALA A 202 9.05 21.45 8.74
N CYS A 203 8.12 20.68 8.13
CA CYS A 203 7.58 19.44 8.68
C CYS A 203 8.64 18.32 8.84
N ALA A 204 9.70 18.31 8.02
CA ALA A 204 10.81 17.39 8.21
C ALA A 204 11.73 17.82 9.36
N ASN A 205 11.99 19.13 9.47
CA ASN A 205 12.82 19.70 10.54
C ASN A 205 12.12 19.60 11.91
N ASP A 206 10.77 19.63 11.96
CA ASP A 206 10.00 19.45 13.20
C ASP A 206 10.16 18.05 13.84
N VAL A 207 10.66 17.07 13.09
CA VAL A 207 10.97 15.74 13.65
C VAL A 207 11.99 15.83 14.78
N GLU A 208 13.01 16.69 14.66
CA GLU A 208 13.98 16.92 15.72
C GLU A 208 13.33 17.51 16.97
N ASN A 209 12.50 18.52 16.80
CA ASN A 209 11.74 19.09 17.92
C ASN A 209 10.86 18.05 18.61
N LEU A 210 10.18 17.20 17.84
CA LEU A 210 9.38 16.12 18.41
C LEU A 210 10.22 15.11 19.21
N ILE A 211 11.40 14.73 18.72
CA ILE A 211 12.29 13.83 19.45
C ILE A 211 12.65 14.45 20.80
N GLN A 212 13.01 15.74 20.83
CA GLN A 212 13.45 16.44 22.05
C GLN A 212 12.33 16.73 23.05
N THR A 213 11.09 16.93 22.59
CA THR A 213 9.99 17.40 23.43
C THR A 213 8.87 16.38 23.63
N GLY A 214 8.75 15.39 22.74
CA GLY A 214 7.68 14.41 22.73
C GLY A 214 8.12 12.97 22.97
N THR A 215 9.42 12.74 23.18
CA THR A 215 10.01 11.42 23.51
C THR A 215 11.00 11.56 24.67
N SER A 216 11.66 10.48 25.05
CA SER A 216 12.75 10.51 26.03
C SER A 216 14.05 11.18 25.52
N GLY A 217 14.08 11.63 24.27
CA GLY A 217 15.29 12.09 23.58
C GLY A 217 16.14 10.97 22.99
N ASN A 218 15.83 9.72 23.31
CA ASN A 218 16.45 8.50 22.80
C ASN A 218 15.40 7.64 22.09
N ILE A 219 15.41 7.64 20.76
CA ILE A 219 14.45 6.88 19.97
C ILE A 219 15.11 5.60 19.40
N ALA A 220 14.35 4.51 19.35
CA ALA A 220 14.77 3.26 18.70
C ALA A 220 14.70 3.39 17.17
N ALA A 221 13.61 3.98 16.69
CA ALA A 221 13.38 4.10 15.26
C ALA A 221 12.47 5.27 14.89
N PHE A 222 12.62 5.70 13.63
CA PHE A 222 11.60 6.39 12.86
C PHE A 222 11.02 5.41 11.84
N ILE A 223 9.68 5.28 11.78
CA ILE A 223 8.98 4.42 10.82
C ILE A 223 8.03 5.24 9.96
N ALA A 224 8.10 5.06 8.64
CA ALA A 224 7.22 5.76 7.71
C ALA A 224 6.93 4.96 6.43
N GLU A 225 5.70 5.08 5.94
CA GLU A 225 5.36 4.77 4.55
C GLU A 225 5.96 5.86 3.64
N PRO A 226 6.74 5.53 2.58
CA PRO A 226 7.25 6.54 1.62
C PRO A 226 6.12 7.35 0.96
N ILE A 227 5.02 6.69 0.63
CA ILE A 227 3.75 7.31 0.26
C ILE A 227 2.68 6.73 1.18
N GLN A 228 2.01 7.58 1.95
CA GLN A 228 1.04 7.12 2.95
C GLN A 228 -0.23 6.56 2.30
N GLY A 229 -0.37 5.23 2.31
CA GLY A 229 -1.40 4.51 1.58
C GLY A 229 -2.82 4.83 2.05
N VAL A 230 -3.15 4.48 3.28
CA VAL A 230 -4.48 4.74 3.88
C VAL A 230 -4.70 6.24 4.09
N GLY A 231 -3.64 6.98 4.35
CA GLY A 231 -3.66 8.44 4.48
C GLY A 231 -4.12 9.17 3.21
N GLY A 232 -4.25 8.45 2.08
CA GLY A 232 -4.74 9.00 0.81
C GLY A 232 -3.64 9.27 -0.21
N PHE A 233 -2.65 8.41 -0.27
CA PHE A 233 -1.46 8.50 -1.14
C PHE A 233 -0.72 9.82 -0.99
N ILE A 234 -0.60 10.28 0.27
CA ILE A 234 0.18 11.49 0.59
C ILE A 234 1.63 11.24 0.17
N THR A 235 2.10 12.08 -0.74
CA THR A 235 3.43 11.98 -1.35
C THR A 235 4.28 13.16 -0.88
N PRO A 236 5.32 12.92 -0.08
CA PRO A 236 6.21 13.97 0.42
C PRO A 236 7.03 14.65 -0.69
N PRO A 237 7.48 15.92 -0.49
CA PRO A 237 8.49 16.54 -1.34
C PRO A 237 9.78 15.71 -1.37
N LYS A 238 10.56 15.86 -2.44
CA LYS A 238 11.78 15.05 -2.68
C LYS A 238 12.90 15.26 -1.66
N GLU A 239 12.89 16.35 -0.90
CA GLU A 239 13.86 16.62 0.16
C GLU A 239 13.49 15.97 1.51
N TYR A 240 12.21 15.66 1.72
CA TYR A 240 11.64 15.30 3.02
C TYR A 240 12.40 14.15 3.70
N PHE A 241 12.48 13.00 3.07
CA PHE A 241 13.12 11.83 3.70
C PHE A 241 14.63 11.96 3.86
N LYS A 242 15.33 12.74 3.01
CA LYS A 242 16.74 13.03 3.21
C LYS A 242 17.00 13.83 4.50
N ILE A 243 16.14 14.83 4.77
CA ILE A 243 16.22 15.63 6.00
C ILE A 243 15.90 14.75 7.21
N VAL A 244 14.78 14.03 7.18
CA VAL A 244 14.37 13.16 8.30
C VAL A 244 15.41 12.08 8.56
N PHE A 245 15.95 11.43 7.52
CA PHE A 245 16.99 10.41 7.67
C PHE A 245 18.24 10.96 8.38
N LYS A 246 18.70 12.14 7.98
CA LYS A 246 19.83 12.79 8.63
C LYS A 246 19.56 13.05 10.12
N ILE A 247 18.39 13.58 10.47
CA ILE A 247 17.98 13.81 11.86
C ILE A 247 17.99 12.48 12.63
N VAL A 248 17.31 11.45 12.13
CA VAL A 248 17.20 10.14 12.78
C VAL A 248 18.60 9.55 13.06
N LYS A 249 19.52 9.66 12.10
CA LYS A 249 20.90 9.16 12.27
C LYS A 249 21.71 9.96 13.30
N GLN A 250 21.47 11.25 13.48
CA GLN A 250 22.10 12.07 14.52
C GLN A 250 21.74 11.61 15.94
N TYR A 251 20.54 11.02 16.12
CA TYR A 251 20.10 10.43 17.39
C TYR A 251 20.47 8.96 17.55
N GLY A 252 21.28 8.39 16.65
CA GLY A 252 21.67 6.97 16.69
C GLY A 252 20.54 5.99 16.44
N ALA A 253 19.37 6.47 15.99
CA ALA A 253 18.19 5.68 15.73
C ALA A 253 18.20 5.01 14.35
N LEU A 254 17.30 4.04 14.17
CA LEU A 254 17.13 3.33 12.90
C LEU A 254 15.97 3.90 12.08
N PHE A 255 16.15 3.95 10.77
CA PHE A 255 15.12 4.35 9.82
C PHE A 255 14.46 3.11 9.21
N ILE A 256 13.16 2.91 9.48
CA ILE A 256 12.34 1.82 8.96
C ILE A 256 11.46 2.37 7.84
N SER A 257 11.63 1.86 6.60
CA SER A 257 10.73 2.14 5.51
C SER A 257 9.61 1.10 5.45
N ASP A 258 8.36 1.52 5.69
CA ASP A 258 7.18 0.69 5.51
C ASP A 258 6.78 0.67 4.02
N GLU A 259 7.26 -0.35 3.30
CA GLU A 259 7.04 -0.56 1.88
C GLU A 259 5.85 -1.49 1.58
N VAL A 260 4.97 -1.66 2.52
CA VAL A 260 3.81 -2.56 2.39
C VAL A 260 2.90 -2.17 1.22
N GLN A 261 2.82 -0.88 0.86
CA GLN A 261 2.06 -0.41 -0.30
C GLN A 261 2.92 0.16 -1.43
N THR A 262 4.11 0.63 -1.15
CA THR A 262 4.99 1.33 -2.10
C THR A 262 6.03 0.44 -2.76
N GLY A 263 6.30 -0.72 -2.18
CA GLY A 263 7.28 -1.68 -2.69
C GLY A 263 6.89 -2.39 -3.99
N TRP A 264 7.82 -3.19 -4.46
CA TRP A 264 7.67 -4.12 -5.61
C TRP A 264 7.39 -3.40 -6.93
N GLY A 265 8.03 -2.24 -7.16
CA GLY A 265 7.91 -1.48 -8.40
C GLY A 265 6.70 -0.57 -8.49
N ARG A 266 5.86 -0.49 -7.47
CA ARG A 266 4.61 0.28 -7.48
C ARG A 266 4.79 1.75 -7.84
N THR A 267 5.89 2.37 -7.37
CA THR A 267 6.22 3.79 -7.62
C THR A 267 6.96 4.04 -8.93
N GLY A 268 7.27 2.99 -9.70
CA GLY A 268 7.99 3.05 -10.98
C GLY A 268 9.51 3.12 -10.84
N LYS A 269 10.26 2.55 -11.81
CA LYS A 269 11.74 2.49 -11.92
C LYS A 269 12.50 1.83 -10.79
N LYS A 270 11.98 1.85 -9.56
CA LYS A 270 12.63 1.36 -8.35
C LYS A 270 11.84 0.23 -7.72
N TRP A 271 12.53 -0.68 -7.05
CA TRP A 271 11.88 -1.78 -6.34
C TRP A 271 11.09 -1.30 -5.12
N PHE A 272 11.63 -0.32 -4.40
CA PHE A 272 11.05 0.21 -3.17
C PHE A 272 10.80 1.71 -3.29
N GLY A 273 9.71 2.17 -2.67
CA GLY A 273 9.29 3.56 -2.76
C GLY A 273 10.31 4.54 -2.20
N ILE A 274 10.98 4.20 -1.10
CA ILE A 274 11.97 5.07 -0.45
C ILE A 274 13.16 5.42 -1.35
N GLU A 275 13.48 4.57 -2.31
CA GLU A 275 14.55 4.81 -3.28
C GLU A 275 14.26 6.03 -4.18
N GLN A 276 12.99 6.47 -4.32
CA GLN A 276 12.64 7.68 -5.04
C GLN A 276 13.18 8.95 -4.34
N TRP A 277 13.46 8.85 -3.04
CA TRP A 277 14.08 9.92 -2.26
C TRP A 277 15.59 9.72 -2.06
N GLU A 278 16.21 8.73 -2.74
CA GLU A 278 17.64 8.41 -2.64
C GLU A 278 18.10 8.16 -1.20
N VAL A 279 17.26 7.54 -0.39
CA VAL A 279 17.56 7.13 0.98
C VAL A 279 17.70 5.61 1.01
N VAL A 280 18.76 5.14 1.66
CA VAL A 280 18.95 3.73 2.00
C VAL A 280 18.54 3.56 3.46
N PRO A 281 17.38 2.93 3.75
CA PRO A 281 16.92 2.76 5.12
C PRO A 281 17.73 1.68 5.85
N ASP A 282 17.64 1.66 7.18
CA ASP A 282 18.24 0.59 7.99
C ASP A 282 17.43 -0.71 7.92
N MET A 283 16.11 -0.57 7.70
CA MET A 283 15.18 -1.70 7.53
C MET A 283 14.11 -1.37 6.50
N ILE A 284 13.66 -2.39 5.80
CA ILE A 284 12.44 -2.35 4.98
C ILE A 284 11.46 -3.37 5.53
N THR A 285 10.20 -2.96 5.71
CA THR A 285 9.08 -3.88 5.94
C THR A 285 8.19 -3.93 4.71
N SER A 286 7.66 -5.11 4.38
CA SER A 286 6.80 -5.26 3.21
C SER A 286 5.80 -6.42 3.34
N ALA A 287 4.84 -6.47 2.41
CA ALA A 287 3.83 -7.51 2.28
C ALA A 287 3.09 -7.37 0.93
N LYS A 288 1.77 -7.57 0.91
CA LYS A 288 0.83 -7.29 -0.20
C LYS A 288 1.34 -7.70 -1.57
N GLY A 289 1.78 -6.73 -2.37
CA GLY A 289 2.22 -6.90 -3.75
C GLY A 289 3.36 -7.90 -3.96
N MET A 290 4.06 -8.28 -2.88
CA MET A 290 5.18 -9.21 -2.91
C MET A 290 4.81 -10.59 -3.49
N ALA A 291 3.62 -11.10 -3.19
CA ALA A 291 3.21 -12.46 -3.58
C ALA A 291 1.86 -12.52 -4.31
N ASN A 292 1.47 -11.43 -4.97
CA ASN A 292 0.29 -11.35 -5.84
C ASN A 292 -1.00 -11.93 -5.23
N GLY A 293 -1.27 -11.63 -3.94
CA GLY A 293 -2.47 -12.06 -3.23
C GLY A 293 -2.25 -13.20 -2.23
N VAL A 294 -1.10 -13.88 -2.26
CA VAL A 294 -0.76 -14.91 -1.26
C VAL A 294 -0.20 -14.24 0.00
N PRO A 295 -0.68 -14.59 1.22
CA PRO A 295 -0.23 -13.95 2.45
C PRO A 295 1.26 -14.16 2.74
N ILE A 296 2.01 -13.07 2.83
CA ILE A 296 3.42 -13.02 3.26
C ILE A 296 3.75 -11.64 3.80
N GLY A 297 4.63 -11.56 4.78
CA GLY A 297 5.26 -10.35 5.28
C GLY A 297 6.77 -10.50 5.26
N LEU A 298 7.48 -9.41 5.18
CA LEU A 298 8.94 -9.34 5.12
C LEU A 298 9.44 -8.20 6.00
N THR A 299 10.46 -8.51 6.81
CA THR A 299 11.37 -7.52 7.39
C THR A 299 12.76 -7.86 6.88
N VAL A 300 13.42 -6.92 6.20
CA VAL A 300 14.80 -7.08 5.71
C VAL A 300 15.69 -5.98 6.25
N THR A 301 16.89 -6.34 6.65
CA THR A 301 17.86 -5.44 7.30
C THR A 301 19.29 -5.85 7.02
N THR A 302 20.25 -5.12 7.62
CA THR A 302 21.68 -5.47 7.54
C THR A 302 22.02 -6.67 8.44
N PRO A 303 23.08 -7.42 8.15
CA PRO A 303 23.55 -8.51 9.02
C PRO A 303 23.86 -8.05 10.45
N GLU A 304 24.40 -6.84 10.61
CA GLU A 304 24.72 -6.26 11.90
C GLU A 304 23.46 -6.04 12.76
N ILE A 305 22.45 -5.38 12.20
CA ILE A 305 21.19 -5.12 12.90
C ILE A 305 20.45 -6.44 13.18
N ALA A 306 20.40 -7.36 12.22
CA ALA A 306 19.77 -8.67 12.41
C ALA A 306 20.45 -9.47 13.54
N GLY A 307 21.78 -9.40 13.66
CA GLY A 307 22.56 -10.02 14.73
C GLY A 307 22.27 -9.49 16.14
N SER A 308 21.62 -8.33 16.25
CA SER A 308 21.19 -7.78 17.54
C SER A 308 19.99 -8.52 18.14
N PHE A 309 19.27 -9.33 17.37
CA PHE A 309 18.15 -10.13 17.88
C PHE A 309 18.70 -11.31 18.68
N GLN A 310 18.55 -11.24 20.00
CA GLN A 310 18.98 -12.31 20.92
C GLN A 310 17.79 -13.20 21.30
N GLY A 311 17.98 -14.51 21.17
CA GLY A 311 16.97 -15.50 21.46
C GLY A 311 16.31 -16.12 20.21
N ALA A 312 15.35 -17.02 20.41
CA ALA A 312 14.64 -17.67 19.33
C ALA A 312 13.55 -16.75 18.76
N ASN A 313 13.52 -16.60 17.45
CA ASN A 313 12.46 -15.92 16.73
C ASN A 313 11.81 -16.90 15.72
N ILE A 314 10.60 -17.36 16.03
CA ILE A 314 9.90 -18.37 15.24
C ILE A 314 8.63 -17.77 14.64
N ALA A 315 8.49 -17.89 13.33
CA ALA A 315 7.24 -17.63 12.63
C ALA A 315 6.66 -18.96 12.11
N THR A 316 5.59 -19.45 12.73
CA THR A 316 5.00 -20.76 12.39
C THR A 316 4.69 -20.85 10.89
N PHE A 317 4.09 -19.82 10.29
CA PHE A 317 3.71 -19.79 8.88
C PHE A 317 4.63 -18.90 8.02
N GLY A 318 5.56 -18.19 8.61
CA GLY A 318 6.49 -17.30 7.89
C GLY A 318 7.42 -18.09 6.97
N GLY A 319 7.58 -17.63 5.73
CA GLY A 319 8.50 -18.24 4.77
C GLY A 319 8.18 -19.68 4.36
N LYS A 320 6.93 -20.15 4.54
CA LYS A 320 6.54 -21.49 4.09
C LYS A 320 6.71 -21.65 2.58
N PRO A 321 6.96 -22.88 2.07
CA PRO A 321 7.29 -23.12 0.67
C PRO A 321 6.31 -22.51 -0.35
N VAL A 322 5.00 -22.60 -0.07
CA VAL A 322 3.96 -22.06 -0.97
C VAL A 322 4.04 -20.54 -1.09
N THR A 323 4.14 -19.81 0.02
CA THR A 323 4.15 -18.33 0.00
C THR A 323 5.47 -17.79 -0.53
N SER A 324 6.60 -18.44 -0.18
CA SER A 324 7.92 -18.07 -0.69
C SER A 324 8.02 -18.33 -2.20
N GLY A 325 7.47 -19.45 -2.68
CA GLY A 325 7.39 -19.77 -4.11
C GLY A 325 6.54 -18.77 -4.89
N ALA A 326 5.40 -18.35 -4.32
CA ALA A 326 4.54 -17.33 -4.93
C ALA A 326 5.24 -15.98 -5.01
N ALA A 327 5.89 -15.54 -3.93
CA ALA A 327 6.61 -14.27 -3.87
C ALA A 327 7.77 -14.25 -4.87
N LYS A 328 8.59 -15.31 -4.90
CA LYS A 328 9.68 -15.41 -5.86
C LYS A 328 9.19 -15.35 -7.31
N ALA A 329 8.14 -16.12 -7.66
CA ALA A 329 7.55 -16.08 -8.99
C ALA A 329 6.99 -14.71 -9.37
N THR A 330 6.42 -13.97 -8.40
CA THR A 330 5.92 -12.61 -8.62
C THR A 330 7.08 -11.64 -8.91
N ILE A 331 8.17 -11.70 -8.15
CA ILE A 331 9.35 -10.86 -8.34
C ILE A 331 10.02 -11.15 -9.69
N GLU A 332 10.20 -12.43 -10.02
CA GLU A 332 10.75 -12.86 -11.32
C GLU A 332 9.91 -12.34 -12.48
N LEU A 333 8.58 -12.39 -12.38
CA LEU A 333 7.69 -11.89 -13.41
C LEU A 333 7.77 -10.37 -13.56
N ILE A 334 7.92 -9.62 -12.45
CA ILE A 334 8.13 -8.17 -12.49
C ILE A 334 9.42 -7.84 -13.27
N GLU A 335 10.49 -8.61 -13.08
CA GLU A 335 11.74 -8.45 -13.84
C GLU A 335 11.59 -8.82 -15.32
N GLU A 336 11.09 -10.04 -15.59
CA GLU A 336 10.95 -10.59 -16.94
C GLU A 336 10.10 -9.72 -17.87
N GLU A 337 9.03 -9.13 -17.33
CA GLU A 337 8.11 -8.27 -18.07
C GLU A 337 8.44 -6.78 -17.95
N HIS A 338 9.59 -6.42 -17.34
CA HIS A 338 10.05 -5.04 -17.15
C HIS A 338 9.00 -4.13 -16.49
N LEU A 339 8.28 -4.67 -15.49
CA LEU A 339 7.12 -3.99 -14.92
C LEU A 339 7.47 -2.74 -14.09
N LEU A 340 8.71 -2.58 -13.62
CA LEU A 340 9.18 -1.33 -13.02
C LEU A 340 9.13 -0.17 -14.02
N GLU A 341 9.61 -0.43 -15.26
CA GLU A 341 9.60 0.58 -16.32
C GLU A 341 8.15 0.83 -16.80
N ASN A 342 7.34 -0.25 -16.94
CA ASN A 342 5.93 -0.11 -17.27
C ASN A 342 5.20 0.77 -16.25
N ALA A 343 5.41 0.53 -14.95
CA ALA A 343 4.81 1.33 -13.90
C ALA A 343 5.23 2.81 -13.95
N HIS A 344 6.46 3.10 -14.39
CA HIS A 344 6.92 4.46 -14.62
C HIS A 344 6.24 5.10 -15.85
N VAL A 345 6.34 4.45 -17.00
CA VAL A 345 5.83 5.00 -18.27
C VAL A 345 4.32 5.13 -18.27
N VAL A 346 3.61 4.06 -17.89
CA VAL A 346 2.15 4.07 -17.83
C VAL A 346 1.65 4.92 -16.66
N GLY A 347 2.38 4.93 -15.53
CA GLY A 347 2.07 5.78 -14.39
C GLY A 347 2.13 7.28 -14.72
N ASN A 348 3.15 7.73 -15.47
CA ASN A 348 3.24 9.12 -15.93
C ASN A 348 2.12 9.45 -16.92
N TYR A 349 1.81 8.55 -17.85
CA TYR A 349 0.67 8.70 -18.74
C TYR A 349 -0.64 8.83 -17.97
N PHE A 350 -0.84 7.95 -16.97
CA PHE A 350 -2.03 7.98 -16.12
C PHE A 350 -2.13 9.29 -15.34
N ARG A 351 -1.03 9.77 -14.76
CA ARG A 351 -0.96 11.06 -14.07
C ARG A 351 -1.45 12.19 -14.98
N GLY A 352 -0.92 12.31 -16.19
CA GLY A 352 -1.35 13.34 -17.15
C GLY A 352 -2.84 13.26 -17.45
N LYS A 353 -3.39 12.05 -17.63
CA LYS A 353 -4.83 11.86 -17.83
C LYS A 353 -5.69 12.24 -16.61
N LEU A 354 -5.20 12.02 -15.40
CA LEU A 354 -5.89 12.46 -14.17
C LEU A 354 -5.83 13.98 -14.01
N GLU A 355 -4.76 14.63 -14.42
CA GLU A 355 -4.64 16.10 -14.43
C GLU A 355 -5.56 16.73 -15.49
N GLU A 356 -5.72 16.11 -16.67
CA GLU A 356 -6.77 16.50 -17.65
C GLU A 356 -8.18 16.38 -17.04
N LEU A 357 -8.44 15.29 -16.31
CA LEU A 357 -9.73 15.09 -15.62
C LEU A 357 -9.97 16.14 -14.53
N GLN A 358 -8.91 16.55 -13.79
CA GLN A 358 -8.98 17.62 -12.82
C GLN A 358 -9.40 18.95 -13.44
N GLN A 359 -8.91 19.28 -14.64
CA GLN A 359 -9.33 20.50 -15.33
C GLN A 359 -10.82 20.49 -15.68
N LYS A 360 -11.36 19.31 -15.99
CA LYS A 360 -12.74 19.11 -16.39
C LYS A 360 -13.72 19.12 -15.20
N HIS A 361 -13.33 18.56 -14.05
CA HIS A 361 -14.20 18.37 -12.89
C HIS A 361 -13.72 19.21 -11.69
N ALA A 362 -14.47 20.24 -11.33
CA ALA A 362 -14.14 21.14 -10.21
C ALA A 362 -14.05 20.43 -8.86
N LEU A 363 -14.73 19.30 -8.71
CA LEU A 363 -14.70 18.43 -7.53
C LEU A 363 -13.30 17.88 -7.21
N ILE A 364 -12.41 17.75 -8.21
CA ILE A 364 -11.05 17.24 -8.02
C ILE A 364 -10.13 18.39 -7.59
N GLY A 365 -9.78 18.42 -6.30
CA GLY A 365 -8.91 19.45 -5.71
C GLY A 365 -7.42 19.19 -5.93
N ASP A 366 -6.99 17.92 -5.83
CA ASP A 366 -5.58 17.54 -5.93
C ASP A 366 -5.40 16.20 -6.64
N VAL A 367 -4.31 16.10 -7.42
CA VAL A 367 -3.86 14.87 -8.08
C VAL A 367 -2.45 14.58 -7.59
N ARG A 368 -2.21 13.41 -6.97
CA ARG A 368 -0.91 13.05 -6.40
C ARG A 368 -0.61 11.56 -6.51
N GLY A 369 0.63 11.19 -6.20
CA GLY A 369 1.13 9.81 -6.24
C GLY A 369 2.40 9.67 -7.07
N MET A 370 2.85 8.42 -7.30
CA MET A 370 3.97 8.06 -8.18
C MET A 370 3.68 6.73 -8.87
N GLY A 371 4.16 6.57 -10.09
CA GLY A 371 3.98 5.33 -10.85
C GLY A 371 2.50 4.95 -10.95
N LEU A 372 2.19 3.69 -10.66
CA LEU A 372 0.82 3.16 -10.63
C LEU A 372 0.18 3.23 -9.22
N MET A 373 0.50 4.28 -8.47
CA MET A 373 -0.10 4.63 -7.18
C MET A 373 -0.55 6.08 -7.23
N GLN A 374 -1.77 6.34 -7.74
CA GLN A 374 -2.32 7.65 -8.02
C GLN A 374 -3.57 7.93 -7.18
N ALA A 375 -3.77 9.18 -6.80
CA ALA A 375 -4.92 9.61 -6.02
C ALA A 375 -5.56 10.88 -6.56
N LEU A 376 -6.89 10.95 -6.39
CA LEU A 376 -7.68 12.16 -6.58
C LEU A 376 -8.27 12.56 -5.22
N GLU A 377 -7.94 13.74 -4.73
CA GLU A 377 -8.57 14.28 -3.55
C GLU A 377 -9.75 15.16 -3.92
N LEU A 378 -10.92 14.84 -3.38
CA LEU A 378 -12.16 15.53 -3.72
C LEU A 378 -12.51 16.58 -2.68
N VAL A 379 -12.90 17.76 -3.18
CA VAL A 379 -13.23 18.94 -2.38
C VAL A 379 -14.52 19.57 -2.88
N LYS A 380 -15.26 20.22 -1.98
CA LYS A 380 -16.45 21.00 -2.34
C LYS A 380 -16.05 22.30 -3.07
N ASP A 381 -14.94 22.89 -2.64
CA ASP A 381 -14.37 24.10 -3.20
C ASP A 381 -12.84 24.05 -3.17
N ARG A 382 -12.18 24.40 -4.29
CA ARG A 382 -10.71 24.32 -4.43
C ARG A 382 -9.95 25.38 -3.63
N LYS A 383 -10.60 26.52 -3.29
CA LYS A 383 -9.96 27.61 -2.52
C LYS A 383 -9.95 27.26 -1.04
N THR A 384 -11.09 26.88 -0.51
CA THR A 384 -11.22 26.46 0.90
C THR A 384 -10.66 25.06 1.16
N LYS A 385 -10.58 24.25 0.12
CA LYS A 385 -10.21 22.81 0.17
C LYS A 385 -11.13 22.01 1.10
N GLU A 386 -12.40 22.44 1.29
CA GLU A 386 -13.36 21.71 2.11
C GLU A 386 -13.53 20.27 1.58
N PRO A 387 -13.32 19.22 2.41
CA PRO A 387 -13.44 17.83 1.96
C PRO A 387 -14.85 17.48 1.48
N ALA A 388 -14.94 16.64 0.45
CA ALA A 388 -16.20 16.17 -0.13
C ALA A 388 -16.40 14.64 0.02
N PRO A 389 -16.52 14.08 1.25
CA PRO A 389 -16.59 12.64 1.47
C PRO A 389 -17.85 11.99 0.88
N GLU A 390 -19.00 12.68 0.89
CA GLU A 390 -20.25 12.19 0.31
C GLU A 390 -20.11 12.07 -1.21
N ALA A 391 -19.61 13.11 -1.88
CA ALA A 391 -19.37 13.09 -3.32
C ALA A 391 -18.33 12.02 -3.69
N THR A 392 -17.29 11.83 -2.86
CA THR A 392 -16.32 10.75 -3.05
C THR A 392 -16.97 9.37 -3.02
N THR A 393 -17.87 9.14 -2.09
CA THR A 393 -18.63 7.89 -1.99
C THR A 393 -19.55 7.71 -3.20
N GLN A 394 -20.21 8.79 -3.67
CA GLN A 394 -21.05 8.75 -4.87
C GLN A 394 -20.24 8.45 -6.14
N VAL A 395 -19.10 9.13 -6.36
CA VAL A 395 -18.20 8.85 -7.50
C VAL A 395 -17.73 7.38 -7.48
N MET A 396 -17.36 6.87 -6.32
CA MET A 396 -16.92 5.48 -6.19
C MET A 396 -18.05 4.48 -6.50
N GLU A 397 -19.27 4.75 -6.05
CA GLU A 397 -20.45 3.93 -6.37
C GLU A 397 -20.77 3.97 -7.88
N ARG A 398 -20.71 5.17 -8.50
CA ARG A 398 -20.88 5.32 -9.96
C ARG A 398 -19.78 4.62 -10.74
N ALA A 399 -18.52 4.71 -10.29
CA ALA A 399 -17.40 4.00 -10.91
C ALA A 399 -17.67 2.48 -10.94
N ARG A 400 -18.10 1.89 -9.81
CA ARG A 400 -18.49 0.49 -9.75
C ARG A 400 -19.64 0.18 -10.74
N GLN A 401 -20.69 0.99 -10.73
CA GLN A 401 -21.83 0.82 -11.65
C GLN A 401 -21.42 0.90 -13.13
N ASN A 402 -20.40 1.71 -13.42
CA ASN A 402 -19.82 1.83 -14.76
C ASN A 402 -18.76 0.74 -15.06
N GLY A 403 -18.49 -0.21 -14.14
CA GLY A 403 -17.58 -1.33 -14.35
C GLY A 403 -16.12 -1.04 -13.96
N LEU A 404 -15.85 -0.07 -13.08
CA LEU A 404 -14.53 0.27 -12.59
C LEU A 404 -14.46 0.14 -11.06
N LEU A 405 -13.51 -0.63 -10.55
CA LEU A 405 -13.24 -0.75 -9.11
C LEU A 405 -12.07 0.15 -8.72
N ILE A 406 -12.30 1.01 -7.74
CA ILE A 406 -11.32 1.94 -7.17
C ILE A 406 -11.43 1.95 -5.66
N GLY A 407 -10.39 2.43 -4.97
CA GLY A 407 -10.38 2.51 -3.52
C GLY A 407 -10.72 3.90 -2.98
N LYS A 408 -10.97 3.96 -1.66
CA LYS A 408 -11.15 5.20 -0.91
C LYS A 408 -10.16 5.28 0.25
N GLY A 409 -9.70 6.47 0.57
CA GLY A 409 -8.78 6.75 1.69
C GLY A 409 -8.82 8.19 2.12
N GLY A 410 -7.77 8.59 2.86
CA GLY A 410 -7.66 9.91 3.46
C GLY A 410 -8.39 10.03 4.79
N LEU A 411 -7.88 10.90 5.66
CA LEU A 411 -8.44 11.11 7.01
C LEU A 411 -9.93 11.54 6.95
N TYR A 412 -10.29 12.28 5.94
CA TYR A 412 -11.65 12.79 5.74
C TYR A 412 -12.51 11.89 4.83
N GLY A 413 -11.96 10.75 4.35
CA GLY A 413 -12.67 9.86 3.44
C GLY A 413 -12.99 10.47 2.07
N ASN A 414 -12.21 11.46 1.64
CA ASN A 414 -12.41 12.25 0.43
C ASN A 414 -11.35 12.02 -0.65
N THR A 415 -10.60 10.92 -0.57
CA THR A 415 -9.56 10.59 -1.55
C THR A 415 -9.89 9.30 -2.27
N LEU A 416 -10.03 9.36 -3.59
CA LEU A 416 -10.06 8.17 -4.45
C LEU A 416 -8.63 7.67 -4.65
N ARG A 417 -8.42 6.38 -4.45
CA ARG A 417 -7.12 5.70 -4.63
C ARG A 417 -7.19 4.79 -5.84
N LEU A 418 -6.25 4.99 -6.75
CA LEU A 418 -6.17 4.31 -8.03
C LEU A 418 -4.79 3.62 -8.10
N ALA A 419 -4.80 2.30 -8.03
CA ALA A 419 -3.60 1.50 -7.98
C ALA A 419 -3.79 0.18 -8.75
N PRO A 420 -3.84 0.23 -10.08
CA PRO A 420 -3.99 -0.96 -10.92
C PRO A 420 -2.75 -1.85 -10.84
N MET A 421 -2.81 -3.03 -11.44
CA MET A 421 -1.68 -3.96 -11.55
C MET A 421 -0.51 -3.33 -12.31
N LEU A 422 0.70 -3.79 -12.05
CA LEU A 422 1.93 -3.24 -12.67
C LEU A 422 1.99 -3.46 -14.18
N ASN A 423 1.32 -4.49 -14.68
CA ASN A 423 1.20 -4.82 -16.11
C ASN A 423 0.00 -4.14 -16.80
N THR A 424 -0.59 -3.13 -16.18
CA THR A 424 -1.63 -2.28 -16.79
C THR A 424 -1.06 -1.55 -18.00
N SER A 425 -1.81 -1.53 -19.11
CA SER A 425 -1.47 -0.84 -20.34
C SER A 425 -2.03 0.59 -20.40
N LYS A 426 -1.53 1.42 -21.34
CA LYS A 426 -2.14 2.73 -21.64
C LYS A 426 -3.60 2.62 -22.09
N ALA A 427 -3.94 1.54 -22.83
CA ALA A 427 -5.32 1.29 -23.23
C ALA A 427 -6.25 1.01 -22.04
N ASP A 428 -5.76 0.27 -21.01
CA ASP A 428 -6.52 0.08 -19.77
C ASP A 428 -6.72 1.40 -19.03
N VAL A 429 -5.70 2.27 -19.03
CA VAL A 429 -5.79 3.62 -18.47
C VAL A 429 -6.86 4.44 -19.20
N ASP A 430 -6.88 4.44 -20.53
CA ASP A 430 -7.86 5.18 -21.31
C ASP A 430 -9.30 4.72 -21.01
N VAL A 431 -9.51 3.40 -20.86
CA VAL A 431 -10.79 2.84 -20.44
C VAL A 431 -11.14 3.34 -19.03
N ALA A 432 -10.22 3.26 -18.08
CA ALA A 432 -10.46 3.70 -16.69
C ALA A 432 -10.79 5.19 -16.61
N ILE A 433 -10.07 6.04 -17.35
CA ILE A 433 -10.32 7.50 -17.42
C ILE A 433 -11.69 7.79 -17.99
N LYS A 434 -12.10 7.10 -19.06
CA LYS A 434 -13.45 7.25 -19.64
C LYS A 434 -14.55 6.88 -18.63
N LEU A 435 -14.35 5.80 -17.87
CA LEU A 435 -15.31 5.37 -16.85
C LEU A 435 -15.34 6.33 -15.66
N LEU A 436 -14.18 6.88 -15.26
CA LEU A 436 -14.10 7.91 -14.22
C LEU A 436 -14.81 9.19 -14.66
N ASP A 437 -14.51 9.68 -15.86
CA ASP A 437 -15.13 10.89 -16.41
C ASP A 437 -16.66 10.81 -16.42
N LYS A 438 -17.18 9.67 -16.90
CA LYS A 438 -18.59 9.36 -16.83
C LYS A 438 -19.11 9.39 -15.39
N SER A 439 -18.38 8.75 -14.47
CA SER A 439 -18.79 8.63 -13.06
C SER A 439 -18.82 10.00 -12.35
N PHE A 440 -17.86 10.88 -12.63
CA PHE A 440 -17.88 12.26 -12.14
C PHE A 440 -19.06 13.07 -12.70
N SER A 441 -19.37 12.89 -14.00
CA SER A 441 -20.48 13.59 -14.66
C SER A 441 -21.86 13.18 -14.14
N GLU A 442 -21.99 11.99 -13.56
CA GLU A 442 -23.21 11.44 -12.98
C GLU A 442 -23.42 11.84 -11.49
N VAL A 443 -22.46 12.49 -10.88
CA VAL A 443 -22.57 13.01 -9.51
C VAL A 443 -22.97 14.48 -9.57
N ARG A 444 -24.13 14.80 -9.02
CA ARG A 444 -24.57 16.19 -8.89
C ARG A 444 -23.86 16.86 -7.71
N ASN A 445 -23.33 18.06 -7.95
CA ASN A 445 -22.80 18.93 -6.90
C ASN A 445 -23.88 19.38 -5.94
#